data_1727e25179946b21047286f9513c46d2
#
_entry.id   1727e25179946b21047286f9513c46d2
#
_cell.length_a   1.000
_cell.length_b   1.000
_cell.length_c   1.000
_cell.angle_alpha   90.00
_cell.angle_beta   90.00
_cell.angle_gamma   90.00
#
_symmetry.space_group_name_H-M   'P 1'
#
loop_
_entity.id
_entity.type
_entity.pdbx_description
1 polymer ?
#
loop_
_entity_poly.entity_id
_entity_poly.type
_entity_poly.pdbx_seq_one_letter_code
_entity_poly.pdbx_strand_id
1 'polypeptide(L)'
;MSKQIEQESMKAPAEENGRLLTDKDIRKCAWRWCMSVNGFNYETQLAPSVVFSEADALKKIYRDDDAAYRDSLTNSAKYFNVTPPVAGILLGAGLAMEEKNGTAALGAVQDLKVGLMGSLSGIGDAIIWILIPTIFGSISAYLAQSGNPIGALLFVVVNLVFSLGVKIKSWD
;
A
#
# COMPACT_ATOMS: atom_id res chain seq x y z
N MET A 1 32.33 12.34 28.19
CA MET A 1 30.86 12.47 28.17
C MET A 1 30.31 12.77 26.77
N SER A 2 30.95 13.59 25.90
CA SER A 2 30.44 13.82 24.51
C SER A 2 30.58 12.63 23.54
N LYS A 3 31.59 11.79 23.63
CA LYS A 3 31.76 10.61 22.75
C LYS A 3 30.78 9.46 23.03
N GLN A 4 30.22 9.36 24.21
CA GLN A 4 29.20 8.35 24.51
C GLN A 4 27.81 8.76 24.01
N ILE A 5 27.51 10.06 23.96
CA ILE A 5 26.25 10.59 23.43
C ILE A 5 26.22 10.46 21.90
N GLU A 6 27.37 10.60 21.24
CA GLU A 6 27.49 10.44 19.80
C GLU A 6 27.39 8.96 19.33
N GLN A 7 27.83 8.01 20.17
CA GLN A 7 27.66 6.57 19.91
C GLN A 7 26.24 6.06 20.21
N GLU A 8 25.47 6.71 21.08
CA GLU A 8 24.10 6.34 21.37
C GLU A 8 23.10 6.84 20.29
N SER A 9 23.45 7.92 19.56
CA SER A 9 22.65 8.43 18.44
C SER A 9 22.82 7.61 17.15
N MET A 10 23.83 6.73 17.08
CA MET A 10 24.14 5.89 15.92
C MET A 10 23.70 4.41 16.09
N LYS A 11 22.87 4.14 17.11
CA LYS A 11 22.28 2.82 17.26
C LYS A 11 21.18 2.66 16.21
N ALA A 12 21.49 1.88 15.17
CA ALA A 12 20.50 1.42 14.21
C ALA A 12 19.24 0.93 14.95
N PRO A 13 18.02 1.26 14.50
CA PRO A 13 16.81 0.76 15.12
C PRO A 13 16.92 -0.76 15.20
N ALA A 14 16.68 -1.31 16.39
CA ALA A 14 16.81 -2.73 16.66
C ALA A 14 16.05 -3.52 15.60
N GLU A 15 16.73 -4.47 14.94
CA GLU A 15 16.13 -5.44 14.04
C GLU A 15 15.10 -6.24 14.84
N GLU A 16 13.83 -5.91 14.68
CA GLU A 16 12.74 -6.67 15.27
C GLU A 16 12.57 -7.92 14.39
N ASN A 17 13.04 -9.07 14.89
CA ASN A 17 13.04 -10.37 14.19
C ASN A 17 13.91 -10.45 12.90
N GLY A 18 15.03 -9.73 12.83
CA GLY A 18 15.92 -9.75 11.67
C GLY A 18 15.38 -8.96 10.46
N ARG A 19 14.32 -8.16 10.64
CA ARG A 19 13.75 -7.26 9.63
C ARG A 19 14.21 -5.83 9.87
N LEU A 20 14.59 -5.16 8.79
CA LEU A 20 14.97 -3.75 8.81
C LEU A 20 13.74 -2.85 8.88
N LEU A 21 12.68 -3.21 8.16
CA LEU A 21 11.39 -2.50 8.20
C LEU A 21 10.55 -2.96 9.38
N THR A 22 10.17 -2.00 10.21
CA THR A 22 9.28 -2.24 11.36
C THR A 22 7.81 -2.19 10.93
N ASP A 23 6.92 -2.73 11.75
CA ASP A 23 5.46 -2.61 11.53
C ASP A 23 5.00 -1.15 11.45
N LYS A 24 5.72 -0.22 12.11
CA LYS A 24 5.46 1.22 11.99
C LYS A 24 5.77 1.75 10.58
N ASP A 25 6.84 1.25 9.96
CA ASP A 25 7.21 1.64 8.59
C ASP A 25 6.15 1.14 7.60
N ILE A 26 5.73 -0.11 7.73
CA ILE A 26 4.67 -0.70 6.89
C ILE A 26 3.34 0.05 7.05
N ARG A 27 2.93 0.33 8.30
CA ARG A 27 1.73 1.16 8.54
C ARG A 27 1.84 2.56 7.95
N LYS A 28 3.04 3.16 7.97
CA LYS A 28 3.28 4.45 7.34
C LYS A 28 3.09 4.36 5.83
N CYS A 29 3.59 3.31 5.18
CA CYS A 29 3.34 3.05 3.76
C CYS A 29 1.84 2.91 3.48
N ALA A 30 1.11 2.12 4.28
CA ALA A 30 -0.34 1.94 4.15
C ALA A 30 -1.11 3.26 4.28
N TRP A 31 -0.78 4.09 5.25
CA TRP A 31 -1.41 5.41 5.43
C TRP A 31 -1.08 6.36 4.28
N ARG A 32 0.18 6.41 3.82
CA ARG A 32 0.57 7.21 2.66
C ARG A 32 -0.16 6.74 1.40
N TRP A 33 -0.31 5.44 1.21
CA TRP A 33 -1.13 4.86 0.13
C TRP A 33 -2.59 5.31 0.23
N CYS A 34 -3.19 5.30 1.43
CA CYS A 34 -4.55 5.79 1.62
C CYS A 34 -4.72 7.25 1.21
N MET A 35 -3.72 8.09 1.46
CA MET A 35 -3.76 9.52 1.14
C MET A 35 -3.43 9.84 -0.32
N SER A 36 -2.64 9.00 -0.98
CA SER A 36 -2.08 9.28 -2.30
C SER A 36 -2.76 8.56 -3.46
N VAL A 37 -3.76 7.73 -3.19
CA VAL A 37 -4.43 6.94 -4.24
C VAL A 37 -5.03 7.78 -5.38
N ASN A 38 -5.16 9.08 -5.19
CA ASN A 38 -5.59 10.04 -6.21
C ASN A 38 -4.43 10.50 -7.13
N GLY A 39 -3.19 10.07 -6.87
CA GLY A 39 -2.03 10.31 -7.73
C GLY A 39 -2.06 9.44 -8.98
N PHE A 40 -3.11 9.60 -9.77
CA PHE A 40 -3.36 8.82 -10.99
C PHE A 40 -3.01 9.64 -12.24
N ASN A 41 -2.39 8.97 -13.20
CA ASN A 41 -2.18 9.53 -14.54
C ASN A 41 -2.43 8.46 -15.62
N TYR A 42 -2.60 8.89 -16.86
CA TYR A 42 -2.93 7.98 -17.97
C TYR A 42 -1.75 7.10 -18.43
N GLU A 43 -0.52 7.52 -18.19
CA GLU A 43 0.67 6.82 -18.65
C GLU A 43 1.08 5.66 -17.74
N THR A 44 1.19 5.94 -16.44
CA THR A 44 1.70 4.98 -15.46
C THR A 44 0.68 4.58 -14.39
N GLN A 45 -0.57 5.06 -14.53
CA GLN A 45 -1.70 4.79 -13.64
C GLN A 45 -1.41 5.21 -12.19
N LEU A 46 -1.34 4.27 -11.26
CA LEU A 46 -1.13 4.52 -9.84
C LEU A 46 0.35 4.60 -9.42
N ALA A 47 1.30 4.52 -10.36
CA ALA A 47 2.73 4.53 -10.04
C ALA A 47 3.19 5.74 -9.20
N PRO A 48 2.72 6.99 -9.41
CA PRO A 48 3.08 8.11 -8.52
C PRO A 48 2.66 7.87 -7.07
N SER A 49 1.52 7.20 -6.86
CA SER A 49 1.05 6.82 -5.51
C SER A 49 1.91 5.72 -4.90
N VAL A 50 2.39 4.77 -5.71
CA VAL A 50 3.35 3.74 -5.27
C VAL A 50 4.63 4.40 -4.77
N VAL A 51 5.26 5.23 -5.60
CA VAL A 51 6.49 5.95 -5.24
C VAL A 51 6.29 6.75 -3.94
N PHE A 52 5.20 7.51 -3.84
CA PHE A 52 4.91 8.30 -2.65
C PHE A 52 4.74 7.42 -1.40
N SER A 53 4.07 6.28 -1.52
CA SER A 53 3.81 5.41 -0.37
C SER A 53 5.08 4.69 0.12
N GLU A 54 5.93 4.22 -0.80
CA GLU A 54 7.08 3.38 -0.51
C GLU A 54 8.38 4.17 -0.25
N ALA A 55 8.49 5.43 -0.70
CA ALA A 55 9.74 6.20 -0.70
C ALA A 55 10.50 6.21 0.63
N ASP A 56 9.80 6.34 1.77
CA ASP A 56 10.46 6.37 3.08
C ASP A 56 10.98 4.99 3.51
N ALA A 57 10.24 3.91 3.19
CA ALA A 57 10.66 2.54 3.45
C ALA A 57 11.88 2.17 2.58
N LEU A 58 11.82 2.50 1.29
CA LEU A 58 12.94 2.30 0.37
C LEU A 58 14.18 3.10 0.77
N LYS A 59 14.00 4.35 1.23
CA LYS A 59 15.12 5.14 1.77
C LYS A 59 15.74 4.51 3.00
N LYS A 60 14.98 3.78 3.80
CA LYS A 60 15.49 3.05 4.96
C LYS A 60 16.24 1.79 4.53
N ILE A 61 15.74 1.05 3.51
CA ILE A 61 16.41 -0.12 2.95
C ILE A 61 17.77 0.27 2.34
N TYR A 62 17.81 1.35 1.55
CA TYR A 62 18.98 1.78 0.80
C TYR A 62 19.67 3.01 1.41
N ARG A 63 19.67 3.14 2.75
CA ARG A 63 20.13 4.34 3.46
C ARG A 63 21.56 4.76 3.14
N ASP A 64 22.41 3.80 2.80
CA ASP A 64 23.86 4.00 2.54
C ASP A 64 24.21 3.90 1.05
N ASP A 65 23.21 3.77 0.16
CA ASP A 65 23.37 3.65 -1.30
C ASP A 65 22.31 4.46 -2.06
N ASP A 66 22.66 5.70 -2.38
CA ASP A 66 21.78 6.60 -3.13
C ASP A 66 21.51 6.12 -4.57
N ALA A 67 22.42 5.36 -5.18
CA ALA A 67 22.21 4.82 -6.51
C ALA A 67 21.16 3.71 -6.49
N ALA A 68 21.29 2.76 -5.57
CA ALA A 68 20.30 1.70 -5.35
C ALA A 68 18.91 2.27 -4.99
N TYR A 69 18.87 3.32 -4.16
CA TYR A 69 17.61 4.01 -3.83
C TYR A 69 16.93 4.59 -5.08
N ARG A 70 17.68 5.26 -5.96
CA ARG A 70 17.16 5.81 -7.23
C ARG A 70 16.67 4.72 -8.17
N ASP A 71 17.41 3.61 -8.28
CA ASP A 71 17.02 2.48 -9.11
C ASP A 71 15.71 1.85 -8.61
N SER A 72 15.56 1.67 -7.31
CA SER A 72 14.33 1.18 -6.70
C SER A 72 13.15 2.13 -6.92
N LEU A 73 13.33 3.44 -6.73
CA LEU A 73 12.28 4.43 -7.02
C LEU A 73 11.88 4.41 -8.50
N THR A 74 12.86 4.27 -9.40
CA THR A 74 12.60 4.17 -10.85
C THR A 74 11.80 2.90 -11.17
N ASN A 75 12.11 1.79 -10.48
CA ASN A 75 11.35 0.55 -10.61
C ASN A 75 9.91 0.68 -10.07
N SER A 76 9.73 1.39 -8.95
CA SER A 76 8.42 1.67 -8.35
C SER A 76 7.57 2.62 -9.21
N ALA A 77 8.21 3.48 -10.01
CA ALA A 77 7.54 4.42 -10.92
C ALA A 77 7.03 3.78 -12.23
N LYS A 78 7.30 2.49 -12.47
CA LYS A 78 6.77 1.77 -13.64
C LYS A 78 5.26 1.59 -13.53
N TYR A 79 4.61 1.34 -14.66
CA TYR A 79 3.16 1.13 -14.75
C TYR A 79 2.63 0.20 -13.65
N PHE A 80 1.63 0.67 -12.93
CA PHE A 80 0.97 -0.07 -11.87
C PHE A 80 -0.51 0.28 -11.80
N ASN A 81 -1.36 -0.73 -11.99
CA ASN A 81 -2.82 -0.56 -11.93
C ASN A 81 -3.45 -1.77 -11.21
N VAL A 82 -3.85 -1.57 -9.97
CA VAL A 82 -4.52 -2.56 -9.13
C VAL A 82 -5.64 -1.86 -8.38
N THR A 83 -6.73 -2.57 -8.10
CA THR A 83 -7.79 -2.05 -7.22
C THR A 83 -7.17 -1.57 -5.91
N PRO A 84 -7.26 -0.27 -5.57
CA PRO A 84 -6.45 0.34 -4.51
C PRO A 84 -6.52 -0.35 -3.13
N PRO A 85 -7.68 -0.87 -2.68
CA PRO A 85 -7.75 -1.58 -1.40
C PRO A 85 -6.90 -2.85 -1.31
N VAL A 86 -6.64 -3.55 -2.42
CA VAL A 86 -5.85 -4.80 -2.42
C VAL A 86 -4.41 -4.62 -2.90
N ALA A 87 -4.03 -3.41 -3.32
CA ALA A 87 -2.69 -3.12 -3.84
C ALA A 87 -1.56 -3.39 -2.83
N GLY A 88 -1.83 -3.22 -1.53
CA GLY A 88 -0.86 -3.45 -0.47
C GLY A 88 -0.25 -4.84 -0.48
N ILE A 89 -0.99 -5.85 -0.95
CA ILE A 89 -0.50 -7.23 -1.10
C ILE A 89 0.75 -7.27 -2.00
N LEU A 90 0.70 -6.61 -3.17
CA LEU A 90 1.84 -6.56 -4.09
C LEU A 90 2.94 -5.63 -3.61
N LEU A 91 2.56 -4.48 -3.06
CA LEU A 91 3.49 -3.46 -2.63
C LEU A 91 4.26 -3.92 -1.38
N GLY A 92 3.58 -4.51 -0.40
CA GLY A 92 4.21 -5.09 0.78
C GLY A 92 5.14 -6.27 0.45
N ALA A 93 4.70 -7.16 -0.45
CA ALA A 93 5.55 -8.24 -0.94
C ALA A 93 6.79 -7.71 -1.68
N GLY A 94 6.64 -6.68 -2.51
CA GLY A 94 7.76 -6.02 -3.19
C GLY A 94 8.77 -5.44 -2.20
N LEU A 95 8.32 -4.70 -1.19
CA LEU A 95 9.18 -4.16 -0.14
C LEU A 95 9.92 -5.27 0.63
N ALA A 96 9.27 -6.37 0.96
CA ALA A 96 9.89 -7.51 1.65
C ALA A 96 10.97 -8.20 0.78
N MET A 97 10.76 -8.27 -0.55
CA MET A 97 11.74 -8.80 -1.49
C MET A 97 12.97 -7.89 -1.59
N GLU A 98 12.77 -6.56 -1.66
CA GLU A 98 13.85 -5.58 -1.72
C GLU A 98 14.61 -5.50 -0.38
N GLU A 99 13.91 -5.57 0.75
CA GLU A 99 14.53 -5.63 2.08
C GLU A 99 15.50 -6.80 2.21
N LYS A 100 15.12 -7.96 1.65
CA LYS A 100 15.91 -9.19 1.75
C LYS A 100 17.06 -9.27 0.75
N ASN A 101 16.87 -8.80 -0.48
CA ASN A 101 17.77 -9.06 -1.60
C ASN A 101 18.31 -7.79 -2.27
N GLY A 102 17.95 -6.61 -1.77
CA GLY A 102 18.36 -5.33 -2.34
C GLY A 102 17.96 -5.18 -3.81
N THR A 103 18.82 -4.50 -4.58
CA THR A 103 18.57 -4.24 -6.02
C THR A 103 18.47 -5.49 -6.88
N ALA A 104 19.01 -6.63 -6.44
CA ALA A 104 18.86 -7.91 -7.14
C ALA A 104 17.38 -8.37 -7.22
N ALA A 105 16.53 -7.88 -6.33
CA ALA A 105 15.08 -8.18 -6.34
C ALA A 105 14.28 -7.37 -7.36
N LEU A 106 14.79 -6.25 -7.88
CA LEU A 106 14.01 -5.30 -8.67
C LEU A 106 13.31 -5.93 -9.89
N GLY A 107 13.99 -6.85 -10.57
CA GLY A 107 13.39 -7.62 -11.67
C GLY A 107 12.21 -8.47 -11.20
N ALA A 108 12.42 -9.26 -10.15
CA ALA A 108 11.40 -10.14 -9.59
C ALA A 108 10.21 -9.36 -8.98
N VAL A 109 10.45 -8.20 -8.38
CA VAL A 109 9.39 -7.29 -7.90
C VAL A 109 8.52 -6.81 -9.07
N GLN A 110 9.16 -6.45 -10.19
CA GLN A 110 8.41 -6.02 -11.37
C GLN A 110 7.63 -7.17 -12.00
N ASP A 111 8.20 -8.36 -12.09
CA ASP A 111 7.53 -9.56 -12.60
C ASP A 111 6.32 -9.93 -11.73
N LEU A 112 6.44 -9.82 -10.40
CA LEU A 112 5.35 -10.00 -9.46
C LEU A 112 4.22 -8.99 -9.72
N LYS A 113 4.56 -7.69 -9.84
CA LYS A 113 3.59 -6.63 -10.14
C LYS A 113 2.86 -6.91 -11.46
N VAL A 114 3.60 -7.15 -12.54
CA VAL A 114 3.02 -7.41 -13.87
C VAL A 114 2.17 -8.68 -13.90
N GLY A 115 2.65 -9.75 -13.26
CA GLY A 115 1.98 -11.05 -13.27
C GLY A 115 0.65 -11.07 -12.50
N LEU A 116 0.55 -10.30 -11.42
CA LEU A 116 -0.60 -10.39 -10.52
C LEU A 116 -1.54 -9.17 -10.55
N MET A 117 -1.11 -8.01 -11.07
CA MET A 117 -1.94 -6.81 -11.01
C MET A 117 -3.28 -6.96 -11.74
N GLY A 118 -3.33 -7.67 -12.87
CA GLY A 118 -4.56 -7.92 -13.60
C GLY A 118 -5.56 -8.78 -12.82
N SER A 119 -5.09 -9.88 -12.25
CA SER A 119 -5.92 -10.79 -11.46
C SER A 119 -6.42 -10.12 -10.18
N LEU A 120 -5.56 -9.38 -9.47
CA LEU A 120 -5.95 -8.66 -8.26
C LEU A 120 -6.89 -7.49 -8.56
N SER A 121 -6.75 -6.83 -9.71
CA SER A 121 -7.73 -5.83 -10.16
C SER A 121 -9.08 -6.47 -10.40
N GLY A 122 -9.16 -7.56 -11.16
CA GLY A 122 -10.42 -8.21 -11.45
C GLY A 122 -11.16 -8.70 -10.20
N ILE A 123 -10.45 -9.35 -9.28
CA ILE A 123 -11.03 -9.81 -8.00
C ILE A 123 -11.41 -8.62 -7.12
N GLY A 124 -10.53 -7.63 -7.00
CA GLY A 124 -10.75 -6.45 -6.19
C GLY A 124 -11.95 -5.64 -6.66
N ASP A 125 -12.08 -5.42 -7.96
CA ASP A 125 -13.19 -4.67 -8.55
C ASP A 125 -14.52 -5.42 -8.37
N ALA A 126 -14.52 -6.74 -8.58
CA ALA A 126 -15.71 -7.56 -8.39
C ALA A 126 -16.22 -7.53 -6.94
N ILE A 127 -15.33 -7.58 -5.96
CA ILE A 127 -15.71 -7.58 -4.54
C ILE A 127 -16.03 -6.16 -4.06
N ILE A 128 -15.14 -5.21 -4.30
CA ILE A 128 -15.17 -3.90 -3.64
C ILE A 128 -16.12 -2.93 -4.35
N TRP A 129 -16.15 -2.93 -5.68
CA TRP A 129 -16.95 -2.01 -6.45
C TRP A 129 -18.29 -2.57 -6.91
N ILE A 130 -18.47 -3.90 -6.97
CA ILE A 130 -19.70 -4.54 -7.41
C ILE A 130 -20.43 -5.21 -6.24
N LEU A 131 -19.83 -6.22 -5.63
CA LEU A 131 -20.54 -7.07 -4.66
C LEU A 131 -20.97 -6.29 -3.41
N ILE A 132 -20.06 -5.59 -2.76
CA ILE A 132 -20.34 -4.86 -1.52
C ILE A 132 -21.34 -3.73 -1.73
N PRO A 133 -21.15 -2.81 -2.70
CA PRO A 133 -22.14 -1.76 -2.95
C PRO A 133 -23.49 -2.30 -3.38
N THR A 134 -23.56 -3.40 -4.12
CA THR A 134 -24.84 -4.00 -4.53
C THR A 134 -25.62 -4.55 -3.35
N ILE A 135 -24.97 -5.33 -2.47
CA ILE A 135 -25.64 -5.90 -1.29
C ILE A 135 -26.09 -4.79 -0.34
N PHE A 136 -25.17 -3.96 0.11
CA PHE A 136 -25.47 -2.93 1.12
C PHE A 136 -26.27 -1.78 0.52
N GLY A 137 -26.11 -1.49 -0.76
CA GLY A 137 -26.92 -0.52 -1.49
C GLY A 137 -28.39 -0.96 -1.57
N SER A 138 -28.66 -2.23 -1.86
CA SER A 138 -30.03 -2.76 -1.90
C SER A 138 -30.71 -2.71 -0.53
N ILE A 139 -30.00 -3.10 0.53
CA ILE A 139 -30.50 -3.01 1.92
C ILE A 139 -30.77 -1.56 2.29
N SER A 140 -29.83 -0.67 1.97
CA SER A 140 -29.93 0.76 2.25
C SER A 140 -31.09 1.42 1.51
N ALA A 141 -31.29 1.06 0.24
CA ALA A 141 -32.39 1.55 -0.57
C ALA A 141 -33.75 1.11 0.01
N TYR A 142 -33.85 -0.14 0.44
CA TYR A 142 -35.07 -0.65 1.08
C TYR A 142 -35.40 0.14 2.38
N LEU A 143 -34.43 0.38 3.23
CA LEU A 143 -34.61 1.18 4.45
C LEU A 143 -34.96 2.63 4.13
N ALA A 144 -34.37 3.23 3.12
CA ALA A 144 -34.66 4.60 2.71
C ALA A 144 -36.08 4.74 2.16
N GLN A 145 -36.59 3.76 1.41
CA GLN A 145 -37.98 3.74 0.91
C GLN A 145 -39.02 3.72 2.05
N SER A 146 -38.69 3.11 3.19
CA SER A 146 -39.53 3.13 4.38
C SER A 146 -39.42 4.42 5.20
N GLY A 147 -38.71 5.45 4.68
CA GLY A 147 -38.52 6.73 5.37
C GLY A 147 -37.42 6.69 6.45
N ASN A 148 -36.63 5.61 6.52
CA ASN A 148 -35.62 5.45 7.56
C ASN A 148 -34.26 6.00 7.08
N PRO A 149 -33.75 7.12 7.66
CA PRO A 149 -32.47 7.73 7.25
C PRO A 149 -31.22 6.86 7.57
N ILE A 150 -31.38 5.83 8.43
CA ILE A 150 -30.30 4.88 8.76
C ILE A 150 -29.84 4.15 7.50
N GLY A 151 -30.71 3.97 6.48
CA GLY A 151 -30.32 3.35 5.22
C GLY A 151 -29.14 4.07 4.54
N ALA A 152 -29.21 5.39 4.42
CA ALA A 152 -28.12 6.17 3.83
C ALA A 152 -26.81 6.08 4.65
N LEU A 153 -26.93 6.17 5.97
CA LEU A 153 -25.79 6.05 6.88
C LEU A 153 -25.13 4.67 6.79
N LEU A 154 -25.94 3.61 6.75
CA LEU A 154 -25.44 2.23 6.60
C LEU A 154 -24.58 2.07 5.36
N PHE A 155 -25.04 2.55 4.22
CA PHE A 155 -24.30 2.47 2.96
C PHE A 155 -22.94 3.16 3.06
N VAL A 156 -22.91 4.40 3.56
CA VAL A 156 -21.68 5.18 3.68
C VAL A 156 -20.68 4.50 4.65
N VAL A 157 -21.17 4.11 5.84
CA VAL A 157 -20.30 3.53 6.87
C VAL A 157 -19.71 2.20 6.42
N VAL A 158 -20.52 1.31 5.83
CA VAL A 158 -20.04 0.00 5.39
C VAL A 158 -19.01 0.15 4.28
N ASN A 159 -19.28 0.98 3.26
CA ASN A 159 -18.32 1.17 2.17
C ASN A 159 -17.02 1.81 2.68
N LEU A 160 -17.10 2.79 3.58
CA LEU A 160 -15.93 3.44 4.16
C LEU A 160 -15.07 2.46 4.99
N VAL A 161 -15.72 1.75 5.93
CA VAL A 161 -15.04 0.82 6.84
C VAL A 161 -14.41 -0.33 6.05
N PHE A 162 -15.14 -0.89 5.10
CA PHE A 162 -14.64 -2.00 4.30
C PHE A 162 -13.48 -1.57 3.40
N SER A 163 -13.63 -0.46 2.66
CA SER A 163 -12.60 0.03 1.75
C SER A 163 -11.31 0.41 2.50
N LEU A 164 -11.41 1.15 3.61
CA LEU A 164 -10.26 1.54 4.41
C LEU A 164 -9.65 0.35 5.16
N GLY A 165 -10.49 -0.52 5.72
CA GLY A 165 -10.04 -1.70 6.45
C GLY A 165 -9.23 -2.65 5.59
N VAL A 166 -9.73 -2.99 4.40
CA VAL A 166 -9.01 -3.82 3.43
C VAL A 166 -7.74 -3.14 2.97
N LYS A 167 -7.78 -1.82 2.70
CA LYS A 167 -6.64 -1.04 2.22
C LYS A 167 -5.46 -1.02 3.19
N ILE A 168 -5.76 -0.91 4.49
CA ILE A 168 -4.71 -0.93 5.53
C ILE A 168 -4.23 -2.37 5.75
N LYS A 169 -5.16 -3.31 5.85
CA LYS A 169 -4.85 -4.73 6.15
C LYS A 169 -4.10 -5.43 5.03
N SER A 170 -4.22 -4.96 3.79
CA SER A 170 -3.54 -5.55 2.63
C SER A 170 -2.01 -5.40 2.66
N TRP A 171 -1.47 -4.57 3.57
CA TRP A 171 -0.03 -4.36 3.74
C TRP A 171 0.60 -5.30 4.79
N ASP A 172 -0.20 -5.91 5.65
CA ASP A 172 0.23 -6.87 6.68
C ASP A 172 0.44 -8.27 6.07
#